data_e544370caba769c95887ce962cbb3f28
#
_entry.id   e544370caba769c95887ce962cbb3f28
#
_cell.length_a   1.000
_cell.length_b   1.000
_cell.length_c   1.000
_cell.angle_alpha   90.00
_cell.angle_beta   90.00
_cell.angle_gamma   90.00
#
_symmetry.space_group_name_H-M   'P 1'
#
loop_
_entity.id
_entity.type
_entity.pdbx_description
1 polymer ?
#
loop_
_entity_poly.entity_id
_entity_poly.type
_entity_poly.pdbx_seq_one_letter_code
_entity_poly.pdbx_strand_id
1 'polypeptide(L)'
;MCDKINDEDWQNPNKTFLEPAFGNGNFIIYIIWNRIQHGVDWKTTLETLYGVELMQDNVDETKERIIDLFNKLNIKYDRDVAYEIMDRNLVCSDFFKWNFEEWRPYTDNELKKLKRK
;
A
#
# COMPACT_ATOMS: atom_id res chain seq x y z
N MET A 1 13.29 -5.28 -9.11
CA MET A 1 12.82 -3.89 -9.11
C MET A 1 13.09 -3.16 -7.82
N CYS A 2 12.82 -3.76 -6.66
CA CYS A 2 13.18 -3.12 -5.40
C CYS A 2 14.67 -2.93 -5.19
N ASP A 3 15.48 -3.74 -5.83
CA ASP A 3 16.93 -3.61 -5.79
C ASP A 3 17.45 -2.32 -6.44
N LYS A 4 16.58 -1.63 -7.20
CA LYS A 4 16.89 -0.34 -7.79
C LYS A 4 16.55 0.83 -6.87
N ILE A 5 15.86 0.58 -5.77
CA ILE A 5 15.52 1.61 -4.79
C ILE A 5 16.73 1.79 -3.88
N ASN A 6 17.24 3.01 -3.82
CA ASN A 6 18.42 3.29 -3.01
C ASN A 6 18.03 3.62 -1.56
N ASP A 7 19.03 3.71 -0.68
CA ASP A 7 18.81 3.97 0.74
C ASP A 7 18.10 5.30 0.99
N GLU A 8 18.37 6.31 0.16
CA GLU A 8 17.73 7.62 0.30
C GLU A 8 16.21 7.51 0.10
N ASP A 9 15.77 6.71 -0.88
CA ASP A 9 14.36 6.52 -1.13
C ASP A 9 13.69 5.78 0.03
N TRP A 10 14.35 4.77 0.59
CA TRP A 10 13.81 4.06 1.74
C TRP A 10 13.64 4.96 2.95
N GLN A 11 14.60 5.87 3.18
CA GLN A 11 14.63 6.76 4.34
C GLN A 11 13.72 7.97 4.19
N ASN A 12 13.37 8.36 2.98
CA ASN A 12 12.62 9.60 2.72
C ASN A 12 11.16 9.45 3.16
N PRO A 13 10.74 10.17 4.23
CA PRO A 13 9.36 10.02 4.72
C PRO A 13 8.31 10.56 3.75
N ASN A 14 8.72 11.35 2.77
CA ASN A 14 7.80 11.90 1.77
C ASN A 14 7.70 11.05 0.51
N LYS A 15 8.54 10.03 0.38
CA LYS A 15 8.52 9.15 -0.78
C LYS A 15 7.29 8.25 -0.71
N THR A 16 6.48 8.24 -1.76
CA THR A 16 5.33 7.35 -1.86
C THR A 16 5.66 6.11 -2.67
N PHE A 17 5.02 5.00 -2.32
CA PHE A 17 5.19 3.73 -3.00
C PHE A 17 3.81 3.24 -3.45
N LEU A 18 3.72 2.83 -4.70
CA LEU A 18 2.48 2.28 -5.26
C LEU A 18 2.73 0.87 -5.77
N GLU A 19 1.92 -0.07 -5.31
CA GLU A 19 1.99 -1.46 -5.78
C GLU A 19 0.64 -1.83 -6.42
N PRO A 20 0.56 -1.80 -7.74
CA PRO A 20 -0.64 -2.28 -8.42
C PRO A 20 -0.67 -3.81 -8.41
N ALA A 21 -1.82 -4.39 -8.11
CA ALA A 21 -1.99 -5.85 -8.05
C ALA A 21 -1.02 -6.50 -7.05
N PHE A 22 -1.12 -6.09 -5.77
CA PHE A 22 -0.14 -6.52 -4.75
C PHE A 22 -0.26 -7.98 -4.29
N GLY A 23 -1.27 -8.72 -4.76
CA GLY A 23 -1.43 -10.14 -4.46
C GLY A 23 -1.52 -10.42 -2.97
N ASN A 24 -0.77 -11.41 -2.50
CA ASN A 24 -0.76 -11.79 -1.08
C ASN A 24 0.11 -10.88 -0.20
N GLY A 25 0.65 -9.81 -0.77
CA GLY A 25 1.35 -8.80 0.00
C GLY A 25 2.85 -9.01 0.19
N ASN A 26 3.46 -9.98 -0.47
CA ASN A 26 4.91 -10.21 -0.31
C ASN A 26 5.72 -8.95 -0.57
N PHE A 27 5.40 -8.24 -1.63
CA PHE A 27 6.09 -7.02 -2.02
C PHE A 27 5.79 -5.88 -1.04
N ILE A 28 4.53 -5.77 -0.63
CA ILE A 28 4.10 -4.77 0.36
C ILE A 28 4.88 -4.95 1.67
N ILE A 29 5.00 -6.17 2.15
CA ILE A 29 5.74 -6.49 3.38
C ILE A 29 7.21 -6.12 3.21
N TYR A 30 7.79 -6.40 2.07
CA TYR A 30 9.19 -6.06 1.77
C TYR A 30 9.40 -4.54 1.85
N ILE A 31 8.53 -3.76 1.25
CA ILE A 31 8.61 -2.29 1.27
C ILE A 31 8.51 -1.78 2.71
N ILE A 32 7.53 -2.25 3.46
CA ILE A 32 7.33 -1.82 4.85
C ILE A 32 8.54 -2.14 5.71
N TRP A 33 9.04 -3.38 5.61
CA TRP A 33 10.20 -3.81 6.39
C TRP A 33 11.42 -2.93 6.10
N ASN A 34 11.68 -2.68 4.82
CA ASN A 34 12.83 -1.85 4.43
C ASN A 34 12.71 -0.43 4.94
N ARG A 35 11.52 0.17 4.86
CA ARG A 35 11.32 1.54 5.32
C ARG A 35 11.52 1.66 6.83
N ILE A 36 11.00 0.69 7.57
CA ILE A 36 11.17 0.67 9.03
C ILE A 36 12.64 0.46 9.39
N GLN A 37 13.35 -0.42 8.68
CA GLN A 37 14.79 -0.63 8.91
C GLN A 37 15.61 0.63 8.62
N HIS A 38 15.12 1.50 7.75
CA HIS A 38 15.78 2.77 7.43
C HIS A 38 15.29 3.94 8.28
N GLY A 39 14.56 3.66 9.35
CA GLY A 39 14.20 4.67 10.35
C GLY A 39 12.88 5.40 10.11
N VAL A 40 12.07 4.97 9.15
CA VAL A 40 10.75 5.56 8.94
C VAL A 40 9.77 4.96 9.94
N ASP A 41 8.99 5.79 10.62
CA ASP A 41 8.03 5.31 11.60
C ASP A 41 6.87 4.54 10.93
N TRP A 42 6.19 3.71 11.72
CA TRP A 42 5.13 2.83 11.20
C TRP A 42 3.99 3.61 10.53
N LYS A 43 3.63 4.74 11.11
CA LYS A 43 2.50 5.53 10.62
C LYS A 43 2.83 6.15 9.26
N THR A 44 3.99 6.81 9.15
CA THR A 44 4.44 7.38 7.88
C THR A 44 4.62 6.29 6.83
N THR A 45 5.15 5.14 7.21
CA THR A 45 5.31 4.00 6.32
C THR A 45 3.97 3.60 5.70
N LEU A 46 2.91 3.52 6.51
CA LEU A 46 1.59 3.16 6.01
C LEU A 46 0.95 4.30 5.21
N GLU A 47 1.12 5.55 5.65
CA GLU A 47 0.51 6.70 4.97
C GLU A 47 1.07 6.95 3.58
N THR A 48 2.28 6.52 3.30
CA THR A 48 2.93 6.73 2.01
C THR A 48 2.96 5.48 1.14
N LEU A 49 2.27 4.43 1.55
CA LEU A 49 2.17 3.18 0.80
C LEU A 49 0.76 3.01 0.24
N TYR A 50 0.67 2.80 -1.06
CA TYR A 50 -0.59 2.65 -1.78
C TYR A 50 -0.59 1.35 -2.57
N GLY A 51 -1.70 0.66 -2.57
CA GLY A 51 -1.82 -0.58 -3.32
C GLY A 51 -3.25 -0.88 -3.76
N VAL A 52 -3.38 -1.56 -4.88
CA VAL A 52 -4.66 -2.01 -5.42
C VAL A 52 -4.57 -3.51 -5.65
N GLU A 53 -5.58 -4.25 -5.25
CA GLU A 53 -5.64 -5.70 -5.44
C GLU A 53 -7.06 -6.12 -5.75
N LEU A 54 -7.22 -6.99 -6.74
CA LEU A 54 -8.53 -7.42 -7.21
C LEU A 54 -9.26 -8.30 -6.20
N MET A 55 -8.52 -9.16 -5.50
CA MET A 55 -9.10 -10.17 -4.60
C MET A 55 -9.16 -9.66 -3.16
N GLN A 56 -10.36 -9.61 -2.59
CA GLN A 56 -10.56 -9.17 -1.22
C GLN A 56 -9.77 -10.02 -0.22
N ASP A 57 -9.68 -11.32 -0.45
CA ASP A 57 -8.92 -12.22 0.42
C ASP A 57 -7.46 -11.80 0.52
N ASN A 58 -6.88 -11.40 -0.60
CA ASN A 58 -5.49 -10.93 -0.64
C ASN A 58 -5.31 -9.60 0.10
N VAL A 59 -6.30 -8.70 -0.01
CA VAL A 59 -6.27 -7.44 0.72
C VAL A 59 -6.28 -7.70 2.23
N ASP A 60 -7.18 -8.56 2.67
CA ASP A 60 -7.32 -8.90 4.08
C ASP A 60 -6.05 -9.59 4.63
N GLU A 61 -5.52 -10.55 3.87
CA GLU A 61 -4.29 -11.24 4.25
C GLU A 61 -3.11 -10.27 4.38
N THR A 62 -2.99 -9.35 3.43
CA THR A 62 -1.91 -8.36 3.44
C THR A 62 -1.98 -7.49 4.69
N LYS A 63 -3.17 -7.03 5.05
CA LYS A 63 -3.35 -6.21 6.27
C LYS A 63 -2.95 -6.99 7.52
N GLU A 64 -3.35 -8.25 7.63
CA GLU A 64 -2.98 -9.10 8.75
C GLU A 64 -1.47 -9.31 8.81
N ARG A 65 -0.83 -9.52 7.67
CA ARG A 65 0.62 -9.70 7.61
C ARG A 65 1.39 -8.45 8.03
N ILE A 66 0.85 -7.26 7.72
CA ILE A 66 1.45 -6.00 8.16
C ILE A 66 1.42 -5.90 9.68
N ILE A 67 0.28 -6.21 10.28
CA ILE A 67 0.13 -6.18 11.74
C ILE A 67 1.06 -7.22 12.39
N ASP A 68 1.15 -8.43 11.81
CA ASP A 68 2.07 -9.45 12.31
C ASP A 68 3.52 -8.97 12.26
N LEU A 69 3.90 -8.27 11.20
CA LEU A 69 5.25 -7.72 11.08
C LEU A 69 5.52 -6.70 12.18
N PHE A 70 4.58 -5.80 12.44
CA PHE A 70 4.73 -4.81 13.51
C PHE A 70 4.92 -5.51 14.86
N ASN A 71 4.14 -6.55 15.11
CA ASN A 71 4.26 -7.32 16.36
C ASN A 71 5.62 -8.01 16.48
N LYS A 72 6.10 -8.61 15.39
CA LYS A 72 7.40 -9.28 15.37
C LYS A 72 8.56 -8.33 15.58
N LEU A 73 8.42 -7.09 15.11
CA LEU A 73 9.45 -6.06 15.27
C LEU A 73 9.30 -5.28 16.56
N ASN A 74 8.34 -5.65 17.41
CA ASN A 74 8.06 -4.97 18.69
C ASN A 74 7.78 -3.48 18.51
N ILE A 75 7.12 -3.12 17.42
CA ILE A 75 6.75 -1.75 17.16
C ILE A 75 5.52 -1.40 17.99
N LYS A 76 5.57 -0.26 18.67
CA LYS A 76 4.40 0.26 19.36
C LYS A 76 3.55 1.03 18.35
N TYR A 77 2.37 0.53 18.06
CA TYR A 77 1.47 1.14 17.08
C TYR A 77 0.05 1.17 17.63
N ASP A 78 -0.78 2.05 17.08
CA ASP A 78 -2.21 2.08 17.36
C ASP A 78 -2.92 1.24 16.28
N ARG A 79 -3.53 0.13 16.70
CA ARG A 79 -4.18 -0.82 15.76
C ARG A 79 -5.30 -0.15 14.96
N ASP A 80 -6.12 0.66 15.64
CA ASP A 80 -7.25 1.31 14.96
C ASP A 80 -6.78 2.32 13.93
N VAL A 81 -5.76 3.11 14.27
CA VAL A 81 -5.15 4.06 13.32
C VAL A 81 -4.50 3.31 12.17
N ALA A 82 -3.80 2.21 12.44
CA ALA A 82 -3.15 1.41 11.41
C ALA A 82 -4.19 0.89 10.41
N TYR A 83 -5.29 0.31 10.88
CA TYR A 83 -6.34 -0.19 10.00
C TYR A 83 -7.04 0.92 9.24
N GLU A 84 -7.27 2.07 9.86
CA GLU A 84 -7.83 3.23 9.17
C GLU A 84 -6.98 3.62 7.96
N ILE A 85 -5.67 3.70 8.15
CA ILE A 85 -4.75 4.07 7.06
C ILE A 85 -4.73 2.96 6.00
N MET A 86 -4.63 1.70 6.41
CA MET A 86 -4.60 0.58 5.48
C MET A 86 -5.89 0.47 4.67
N ASP A 87 -7.05 0.67 5.30
CA ASP A 87 -8.33 0.63 4.60
C ASP A 87 -8.43 1.69 3.52
N ARG A 88 -7.83 2.84 3.75
CA ARG A 88 -7.82 3.94 2.78
C ARG A 88 -6.82 3.70 1.65
N ASN A 89 -5.66 3.13 1.95
CA ASN A 89 -4.54 3.05 1.03
C ASN A 89 -4.35 1.70 0.34
N LEU A 90 -4.81 0.60 0.96
CA LEU A 90 -4.73 -0.74 0.38
C LEU A 90 -6.15 -1.17 0.04
N VAL A 91 -6.52 -1.02 -1.23
CA VAL A 91 -7.91 -1.13 -1.66
C VAL A 91 -8.16 -2.36 -2.52
N CYS A 92 -9.39 -2.87 -2.44
CA CYS A 92 -9.86 -3.95 -3.30
C CYS A 92 -10.55 -3.33 -4.51
N SER A 93 -9.94 -3.46 -5.67
CA SER A 93 -10.51 -2.93 -6.91
C SER A 93 -9.83 -3.55 -8.11
N ASP A 94 -10.51 -3.47 -9.26
CA ASP A 94 -9.88 -3.77 -10.54
C ASP A 94 -8.93 -2.62 -10.87
N PHE A 95 -7.68 -2.98 -11.15
CA PHE A 95 -6.63 -2.03 -11.52
C PHE A 95 -7.11 -1.04 -12.60
N PHE A 96 -7.80 -1.55 -13.63
CA PHE A 96 -8.24 -0.73 -14.77
C PHE A 96 -9.43 0.16 -14.44
N LYS A 97 -10.09 -0.04 -13.32
CA LYS A 97 -11.24 0.75 -12.88
C LYS A 97 -10.90 1.74 -11.77
N TRP A 98 -9.63 1.82 -11.40
CA TRP A 98 -9.17 2.67 -10.30
C TRP A 98 -8.43 3.89 -10.81
N ASN A 99 -8.86 5.08 -10.35
CA ASN A 99 -8.18 6.33 -10.68
C ASN A 99 -7.04 6.54 -9.68
N PHE A 100 -5.81 6.34 -10.14
CA PHE A 100 -4.61 6.43 -9.30
C PHE A 100 -4.25 7.87 -8.93
N GLU A 101 -4.66 8.83 -9.74
CA GLU A 101 -4.36 10.24 -9.46
C GLU A 101 -5.21 10.78 -8.32
N GLU A 102 -6.50 10.44 -8.33
CA GLU A 102 -7.46 10.92 -7.33
C GLU A 102 -7.69 9.91 -6.20
N TRP A 103 -7.15 8.71 -6.35
CA TRP A 103 -7.26 7.59 -5.41
C TRP A 103 -8.72 7.24 -5.09
N ARG A 104 -9.46 6.95 -6.14
CA ARG A 104 -10.87 6.54 -6.09
C ARG A 104 -11.25 5.72 -7.33
N PRO A 105 -12.38 5.00 -7.29
CA PRO A 105 -12.85 4.33 -8.51
C PRO A 105 -13.25 5.34 -9.58
N TYR A 106 -13.10 4.93 -10.83
CA TYR A 106 -13.66 5.70 -11.93
C TYR A 106 -15.17 5.59 -11.94
N THR A 107 -15.85 6.66 -12.32
CA THR A 107 -17.29 6.62 -12.57
C THR A 107 -17.57 5.90 -13.90
N ASP A 108 -18.85 5.48 -14.12
CA ASP A 108 -19.23 4.83 -15.37
C ASP A 108 -18.95 5.72 -16.58
N ASN A 109 -19.20 7.02 -16.45
CA ASN A 109 -18.94 7.96 -17.53
C ASN A 109 -17.45 8.05 -17.85
N GLU A 110 -16.62 8.07 -16.84
CA GLU A 110 -15.17 8.11 -17.00
C GLU A 110 -14.66 6.83 -17.68
N LEU A 111 -15.18 5.67 -17.28
CA LEU A 111 -14.82 4.39 -17.89
C LEU A 111 -15.19 4.35 -19.38
N LYS A 112 -16.34 4.90 -19.73
CA LYS A 112 -16.78 4.99 -21.14
C LYS A 112 -15.82 5.84 -21.95
N LYS A 113 -15.35 6.95 -21.40
CA LYS A 113 -14.37 7.81 -22.07
C LYS A 113 -13.05 7.10 -22.31
N LEU A 114 -12.60 6.31 -21.34
CA LEU A 114 -11.35 5.53 -21.45
C LEU A 114 -11.45 4.46 -22.54
N LYS A 115 -12.61 3.82 -22.66
CA LYS A 115 -12.82 2.77 -23.67
C LYS A 115 -12.84 3.31 -25.09
N ARG A 116 -13.15 4.60 -25.29
CA ARG A 116 -13.19 5.22 -26.61
C ARG A 116 -11.81 5.58 -27.16
N LYS A 117 -10.82 5.49 -26.34
CA LYS A 117 -9.43 5.71 -26.77
C LYS A 117 -8.79 4.41 -27.21
#